data_88b70a5ea73c35b8cebe9924ea8d4ce0
#
_entry.id   88b70a5ea73c35b8cebe9924ea8d4ce0
#
_cell.length_a   1.000
_cell.length_b   1.000
_cell.length_c   1.000
_cell.angle_alpha   90.00
_cell.angle_beta   90.00
_cell.angle_gamma   90.00
#
_symmetry.space_group_name_H-M   'P 1'
#
loop_
_entity.id
_entity.type
_entity.pdbx_description
1 polymer ?
#
loop_
_entity_poly.entity_id
_entity_poly.type
_entity_poly.pdbx_seq_one_letter_code
_entity_poly.pdbx_strand_id
1 'polypeptide(L)'
;GGRTYQFVDGLWDHPHRPNWGAGFGGQAVHTVLPDPRDPAAVLVAMSTGGVYRTFDGGASWAPSNSGIKAYFNPENQFPEYGQCVHKVARDAGDPDRLYAQNHHGVYRSDDAGASWQSIADGLPTDFGFAMIAHPHRSGVIYNFPIESDGRRFPPELRCRVYRSEDAGSTWTALSDGLPDEPFYPTVLRDAMCADDADPAGIYFGTRSGEVYASRDEGESWHQVAAHLPDILSVRAALV
;
A
#
# COMPACT_ATOMS: atom_id res chain seq x y z
N GLY A 1 -8.11 -21.82 11.76
CA GLY A 1 -8.00 -20.43 12.01
C GLY A 1 -9.16 -19.84 12.77
N GLY A 2 -8.87 -18.84 13.62
CA GLY A 2 -9.90 -18.05 14.29
C GLY A 2 -10.64 -18.71 15.45
N ARG A 3 -10.21 -19.87 15.93
CA ARG A 3 -10.82 -20.54 17.09
C ARG A 3 -10.32 -20.02 18.43
N THR A 4 -9.11 -19.50 18.46
CA THR A 4 -8.48 -18.88 19.63
C THR A 4 -7.79 -17.61 19.18
N TYR A 5 -7.70 -16.64 20.08
CA TYR A 5 -7.03 -15.37 19.86
C TYR A 5 -6.07 -15.13 21.03
N GLN A 6 -4.88 -14.66 20.71
CA GLN A 6 -3.90 -14.22 21.68
C GLN A 6 -3.61 -12.76 21.43
N PHE A 7 -3.54 -11.97 22.47
CA PHE A 7 -3.16 -10.57 22.40
C PHE A 7 -1.65 -10.45 22.15
N VAL A 8 -1.23 -9.48 21.35
CA VAL A 8 0.19 -9.25 21.02
C VAL A 8 0.74 -8.17 21.95
N ASP A 9 1.09 -8.56 23.17
CA ASP A 9 1.57 -7.66 24.20
C ASP A 9 2.83 -6.92 23.77
N GLY A 10 3.77 -7.58 23.07
CA GLY A 10 5.04 -6.98 22.65
C GLY A 10 4.88 -5.74 21.75
N LEU A 11 3.84 -5.68 20.92
CA LEU A 11 3.53 -4.47 20.14
C LEU A 11 2.72 -3.47 20.96
N TRP A 12 1.78 -3.97 21.77
CA TRP A 12 0.92 -3.12 22.60
C TRP A 12 1.68 -2.36 23.66
N ASP A 13 2.64 -3.00 24.32
CA ASP A 13 3.46 -2.42 25.39
C ASP A 13 4.77 -1.80 24.87
N HIS A 14 4.90 -1.66 23.54
CA HIS A 14 6.11 -1.06 22.94
C HIS A 14 6.34 0.35 23.47
N PRO A 15 7.59 0.73 23.86
CA PRO A 15 7.92 2.03 24.43
C PRO A 15 7.53 3.23 23.55
N HIS A 16 7.49 3.06 22.24
CA HIS A 16 7.08 4.13 21.29
C HIS A 16 5.56 4.35 21.24
N ARG A 17 4.76 3.39 21.69
CA ARG A 17 3.30 3.43 21.55
C ARG A 17 2.64 4.70 22.10
N PRO A 18 3.03 5.26 23.27
CA PRO A 18 2.45 6.50 23.75
C PRO A 18 2.63 7.70 22.81
N ASN A 19 3.62 7.62 21.89
CA ASN A 19 3.95 8.67 20.95
C ASN A 19 3.38 8.41 19.53
N TRP A 20 2.71 7.28 19.30
CA TRP A 20 2.03 7.04 18.03
C TRP A 20 0.81 7.95 17.95
N GLY A 21 0.82 8.83 16.96
CA GLY A 21 -0.30 9.74 16.75
C GLY A 21 -1.54 9.03 16.20
N ALA A 22 -2.66 9.70 16.28
CA ALA A 22 -3.86 9.29 15.57
C ALA A 22 -3.91 10.01 14.22
N GLY A 23 -4.07 9.27 13.12
CA GLY A 23 -4.45 9.84 11.84
C GLY A 23 -5.92 10.31 11.86
N PHE A 24 -6.43 10.83 10.75
CA PHE A 24 -7.83 11.29 10.66
C PHE A 24 -8.87 10.21 11.00
N GLY A 25 -8.55 8.93 10.81
CA GLY A 25 -9.39 7.79 11.16
C GLY A 25 -9.04 7.12 12.48
N GLY A 26 -8.15 7.71 13.28
CA GLY A 26 -7.55 7.08 14.45
C GLY A 26 -6.28 6.29 14.08
N GLN A 27 -5.64 5.69 15.08
CA GLN A 27 -4.53 4.79 14.85
C GLN A 27 -5.04 3.43 14.34
N ALA A 28 -4.44 2.93 13.26
CA ALA A 28 -4.82 1.67 12.68
C ALA A 28 -3.61 0.92 12.10
N VAL A 29 -3.63 -0.41 12.23
CA VAL A 29 -2.73 -1.31 11.50
C VAL A 29 -3.32 -1.49 10.10
N HIS A 30 -2.58 -1.07 9.08
CA HIS A 30 -3.02 -1.13 7.68
C HIS A 30 -2.49 -2.36 6.95
N THR A 31 -1.35 -2.87 7.37
CA THR A 31 -0.76 -4.07 6.77
C THR A 31 -0.20 -4.97 7.87
N VAL A 32 -0.49 -6.25 7.77
CA VAL A 32 0.20 -7.33 8.49
C VAL A 32 0.79 -8.24 7.43
N LEU A 33 2.10 -8.38 7.41
CA LEU A 33 2.84 -9.08 6.35
C LEU A 33 3.76 -10.14 6.97
N PRO A 34 3.30 -11.40 7.12
CA PRO A 34 4.16 -12.51 7.56
C PRO A 34 5.25 -12.79 6.53
N ASP A 35 6.44 -13.20 6.99
CA ASP A 35 7.48 -13.69 6.09
C ASP A 35 7.12 -15.11 5.62
N PRO A 36 7.14 -15.40 4.31
CA PRO A 36 6.78 -16.73 3.81
C PRO A 36 7.79 -17.82 4.20
N ARG A 37 8.99 -17.44 4.63
CA ARG A 37 10.10 -18.35 5.00
C ARG A 37 10.13 -18.64 6.51
N ASP A 38 9.64 -17.70 7.32
CA ASP A 38 9.70 -17.78 8.78
C ASP A 38 8.40 -17.24 9.40
N PRO A 39 7.54 -18.10 9.97
CA PRO A 39 6.28 -17.66 10.58
C PRO A 39 6.48 -16.80 11.84
N ALA A 40 7.68 -16.77 12.44
CA ALA A 40 8.00 -15.89 13.55
C ALA A 40 8.34 -14.47 13.10
N ALA A 41 8.68 -14.29 11.82
CA ALA A 41 8.98 -12.99 11.24
C ALA A 41 7.73 -12.35 10.65
N VAL A 42 7.35 -11.19 11.17
CA VAL A 42 6.17 -10.42 10.71
C VAL A 42 6.52 -8.94 10.64
N LEU A 43 6.07 -8.29 9.58
CA LEU A 43 6.08 -6.84 9.46
C LEU A 43 4.65 -6.31 9.64
N VAL A 44 4.51 -5.21 10.38
CA VAL A 44 3.27 -4.43 10.45
C VAL A 44 3.51 -3.00 10.03
N ALA A 45 2.52 -2.40 9.36
CA ALA A 45 2.55 -0.99 8.99
C ALA A 45 1.30 -0.28 9.52
N MET A 46 1.50 0.90 10.09
CA MET A 46 0.49 1.61 10.87
C MET A 46 0.36 3.07 10.45
N SER A 47 -0.84 3.63 10.64
CA SER A 47 -1.05 5.09 10.65
C SER A 47 -0.22 5.72 11.74
N THR A 48 0.60 6.71 11.39
CA THR A 48 1.37 7.55 12.32
C THR A 48 2.20 6.81 13.37
N GLY A 49 2.33 5.48 13.23
CA GLY A 49 3.24 4.63 13.98
C GLY A 49 4.47 4.25 13.17
N GLY A 50 4.29 4.09 11.85
CA GLY A 50 5.31 3.61 10.93
C GLY A 50 5.28 2.09 10.74
N VAL A 51 6.40 1.55 10.32
CA VAL A 51 6.64 0.13 10.12
C VAL A 51 7.37 -0.45 11.32
N TYR A 52 6.92 -1.61 11.80
CA TYR A 52 7.59 -2.41 12.84
C TYR A 52 7.77 -3.85 12.38
N ARG A 53 8.85 -4.48 12.83
CA ARG A 53 9.15 -5.89 12.56
C ARG A 53 9.37 -6.67 13.84
N THR A 54 8.93 -7.92 13.84
CA THR A 54 9.27 -8.95 14.81
C THR A 54 9.97 -10.11 14.12
N PHE A 55 10.81 -10.85 14.87
CA PHE A 55 11.46 -12.09 14.45
C PHE A 55 11.27 -13.21 15.50
N ASP A 56 10.42 -12.97 16.50
CA ASP A 56 10.17 -13.86 17.64
C ASP A 56 8.67 -14.12 17.85
N GLY A 57 7.88 -14.04 16.77
CA GLY A 57 6.43 -14.31 16.83
C GLY A 57 5.64 -13.20 17.53
N GLY A 58 6.17 -11.99 17.63
CA GLY A 58 5.51 -10.85 18.23
C GLY A 58 5.84 -10.60 19.69
N ALA A 59 6.78 -11.33 20.27
CA ALA A 59 7.22 -11.11 21.65
C ALA A 59 7.96 -9.78 21.81
N SER A 60 8.75 -9.40 20.78
CA SER A 60 9.38 -8.09 20.69
C SER A 60 9.24 -7.48 19.28
N TRP A 61 9.29 -6.16 19.19
CA TRP A 61 9.15 -5.41 17.95
C TRP A 61 10.21 -4.30 17.87
N ALA A 62 10.69 -4.06 16.66
CA ALA A 62 11.62 -2.97 16.38
C ALA A 62 11.10 -2.08 15.26
N PRO A 63 11.27 -0.74 15.33
CA PRO A 63 10.93 0.16 14.23
C PRO A 63 11.77 -0.14 12.98
N SER A 64 11.18 0.07 11.81
CA SER A 64 11.75 -0.31 10.52
C SER A 64 11.47 0.76 9.46
N ASN A 65 11.83 2.01 9.75
CA ASN A 65 11.46 3.20 8.99
C ASN A 65 12.64 3.94 8.36
N SER A 66 13.84 3.37 8.41
CA SER A 66 15.05 4.01 7.86
C SER A 66 14.84 4.37 6.38
N GLY A 67 14.91 5.68 6.05
CA GLY A 67 14.69 6.20 4.70
C GLY A 67 13.24 6.63 4.37
N ILE A 68 12.26 6.33 5.22
CA ILE A 68 10.86 6.80 5.01
C ILE A 68 10.67 8.19 5.63
N LYS A 69 10.18 9.14 4.85
CA LYS A 69 9.90 10.50 5.32
C LYS A 69 8.63 10.58 6.17
N ALA A 70 8.66 11.50 7.16
CA ALA A 70 7.49 11.95 7.89
C ALA A 70 7.58 13.46 8.12
N TYR A 71 6.88 14.26 7.30
CA TYR A 71 6.89 15.73 7.41
C TYR A 71 6.12 16.26 8.62
N PHE A 72 5.47 15.39 9.38
CA PHE A 72 4.80 15.79 10.63
C PHE A 72 5.77 16.31 11.70
N ASN A 73 7.07 16.00 11.57
CA ASN A 73 8.14 16.60 12.35
C ASN A 73 9.08 17.38 11.42
N PRO A 74 8.95 18.73 11.32
CA PRO A 74 9.77 19.55 10.43
C PRO A 74 11.28 19.52 10.76
N GLU A 75 11.65 19.26 12.03
CA GLU A 75 13.04 19.22 12.49
C GLU A 75 13.74 17.92 12.10
N ASN A 76 13.00 16.84 11.94
CA ASN A 76 13.51 15.54 11.55
C ASN A 76 12.56 14.88 10.53
N GLN A 77 12.91 14.95 9.26
CA GLN A 77 12.11 14.38 8.17
C GLN A 77 12.20 12.84 8.06
N PHE A 78 13.16 12.23 8.75
CA PHE A 78 13.38 10.77 8.78
C PHE A 78 13.43 10.26 10.21
N PRO A 79 12.33 10.40 10.97
CA PRO A 79 12.30 9.94 12.35
C PRO A 79 12.33 8.41 12.43
N GLU A 80 12.73 7.89 13.59
CA GLU A 80 12.75 6.45 13.86
C GLU A 80 11.35 5.82 13.76
N TYR A 81 10.30 6.57 14.11
CA TYR A 81 8.89 6.16 14.03
C TYR A 81 7.98 7.39 13.78
N GLY A 82 6.70 7.13 13.53
CA GLY A 82 5.72 8.20 13.31
C GLY A 82 5.33 8.39 11.84
N GLN A 83 5.90 7.62 10.92
CA GLN A 83 5.46 7.59 9.52
C GLN A 83 4.01 7.12 9.42
N CYS A 84 3.26 7.66 8.48
CA CYS A 84 1.90 7.22 8.20
C CYS A 84 1.92 6.31 6.97
N VAL A 85 2.21 5.02 7.20
CA VAL A 85 2.32 4.03 6.12
C VAL A 85 0.95 3.49 5.78
N HIS A 86 0.52 3.71 4.55
CA HIS A 86 -0.82 3.37 4.08
C HIS A 86 -0.95 1.92 3.62
N LYS A 87 0.06 1.39 2.96
CA LYS A 87 0.07 0.01 2.46
C LYS A 87 1.49 -0.48 2.26
N VAL A 88 1.72 -1.77 2.55
CA VAL A 88 2.95 -2.47 2.16
C VAL A 88 2.56 -3.71 1.36
N ALA A 89 3.24 -3.93 0.23
CA ALA A 89 3.14 -5.13 -0.60
C ALA A 89 4.49 -5.83 -0.67
N ARG A 90 4.48 -7.17 -0.82
CA ARG A 90 5.68 -7.98 -1.01
C ARG A 90 5.82 -8.37 -2.47
N ASP A 91 7.04 -8.36 -2.98
CA ASP A 91 7.39 -8.83 -4.32
C ASP A 91 7.11 -10.33 -4.46
N ALA A 92 6.66 -10.76 -5.64
CA ALA A 92 6.30 -12.15 -5.90
C ALA A 92 7.52 -13.09 -5.98
N GLY A 93 8.66 -12.59 -6.46
CA GLY A 93 9.86 -13.39 -6.69
C GLY A 93 10.98 -13.16 -5.67
N ASP A 94 10.89 -12.09 -4.88
CA ASP A 94 11.89 -11.73 -3.88
C ASP A 94 11.21 -11.42 -2.55
N PRO A 95 11.24 -12.33 -1.57
CA PRO A 95 10.58 -12.12 -0.29
C PRO A 95 11.20 -11.00 0.56
N ASP A 96 12.43 -10.57 0.27
CA ASP A 96 13.07 -9.44 0.94
C ASP A 96 12.72 -8.09 0.29
N ARG A 97 12.17 -8.12 -0.93
CA ARG A 97 11.71 -6.91 -1.60
C ARG A 97 10.30 -6.56 -1.22
N LEU A 98 10.14 -5.35 -0.67
CA LEU A 98 8.88 -4.78 -0.24
C LEU A 98 8.65 -3.43 -0.89
N TYR A 99 7.38 -3.07 -1.08
CA TYR A 99 6.96 -1.79 -1.63
C TYR A 99 5.97 -1.12 -0.67
N ALA A 100 6.14 0.16 -0.42
CA ALA A 100 5.30 0.89 0.52
C ALA A 100 4.74 2.17 -0.08
N GLN A 101 3.43 2.37 0.03
CA GLN A 101 2.80 3.66 -0.07
C GLN A 101 2.78 4.29 1.32
N ASN A 102 3.46 5.39 1.49
CA ASN A 102 3.43 6.20 2.71
C ASN A 102 2.66 7.50 2.44
N HIS A 103 2.32 8.24 3.49
CA HIS A 103 1.73 9.58 3.37
C HIS A 103 2.65 10.55 2.60
N HIS A 104 3.96 10.42 2.78
CA HIS A 104 4.96 11.19 2.08
C HIS A 104 5.90 10.26 1.31
N GLY A 105 5.51 9.89 0.10
CA GLY A 105 6.34 9.11 -0.79
C GLY A 105 5.91 7.67 -1.02
N VAL A 106 6.52 7.12 -2.05
CA VAL A 106 6.44 5.71 -2.44
C VAL A 106 7.84 5.12 -2.31
N TYR A 107 7.95 3.96 -1.68
CA TYR A 107 9.25 3.41 -1.29
C TYR A 107 9.39 1.94 -1.67
N ARG A 108 10.66 1.52 -1.86
CA ARG A 108 11.07 0.13 -1.97
C ARG A 108 12.11 -0.18 -0.90
N SER A 109 12.02 -1.38 -0.36
CA SER A 109 13.06 -2.05 0.43
C SER A 109 13.53 -3.28 -0.32
N ASP A 110 14.82 -3.58 -0.27
CA ASP A 110 15.42 -4.80 -0.80
C ASP A 110 16.07 -5.64 0.34
N ASP A 111 15.74 -5.34 1.61
CA ASP A 111 16.31 -5.94 2.82
C ASP A 111 15.25 -6.27 3.88
N ALA A 112 14.09 -6.77 3.42
CA ALA A 112 12.94 -7.15 4.24
C ALA A 112 12.42 -5.99 5.12
N GLY A 113 12.54 -4.75 4.64
CA GLY A 113 12.07 -3.55 5.32
C GLY A 113 13.08 -2.93 6.29
N ALA A 114 14.35 -3.36 6.34
CA ALA A 114 15.35 -2.75 7.21
C ALA A 114 15.68 -1.31 6.79
N SER A 115 15.71 -1.06 5.48
CA SER A 115 15.87 0.26 4.91
C SER A 115 14.96 0.46 3.69
N TRP A 116 14.67 1.72 3.38
CA TRP A 116 13.75 2.09 2.32
C TRP A 116 14.35 3.19 1.45
N GLN A 117 14.14 3.10 0.14
CA GLN A 117 14.52 4.11 -0.83
C GLN A 117 13.28 4.59 -1.60
N SER A 118 13.24 5.88 -1.93
CA SER A 118 12.15 6.44 -2.71
C SER A 118 12.15 5.87 -4.14
N ILE A 119 10.95 5.54 -4.62
CA ILE A 119 10.67 5.10 -5.98
C ILE A 119 9.55 5.95 -6.60
N ALA A 120 9.35 7.18 -6.13
CA ALA A 120 8.28 8.06 -6.58
C ALA A 120 8.60 8.80 -7.90
N ASP A 121 9.83 8.75 -8.38
CA ASP A 121 10.22 9.40 -9.63
C ASP A 121 9.43 8.83 -10.81
N GLY A 122 8.81 9.72 -11.60
CA GLY A 122 7.93 9.33 -12.71
C GLY A 122 6.45 9.20 -12.34
N LEU A 123 6.09 9.23 -11.06
CA LEU A 123 4.70 9.41 -10.65
C LEU A 123 4.31 10.90 -10.66
N PRO A 124 3.04 11.24 -10.98
CA PRO A 124 2.58 12.64 -11.00
C PRO A 124 2.52 13.26 -9.60
N THR A 125 2.32 12.45 -8.58
CA THR A 125 2.38 12.78 -7.15
C THR A 125 2.87 11.57 -6.38
N ASP A 126 3.44 11.79 -5.20
CA ASP A 126 3.94 10.73 -4.32
C ASP A 126 2.95 10.34 -3.20
N PHE A 127 1.77 10.96 -3.18
CA PHE A 127 0.70 10.65 -2.24
C PHE A 127 -0.34 9.71 -2.85
N GLY A 128 -0.78 8.72 -2.08
CA GLY A 128 -1.81 7.76 -2.43
C GLY A 128 -2.14 6.83 -1.26
N PHE A 129 -3.01 5.86 -1.50
CA PHE A 129 -3.35 4.86 -0.49
C PHE A 129 -3.06 3.44 -0.94
N ALA A 130 -3.29 3.13 -2.21
CA ALA A 130 -3.16 1.79 -2.76
C ALA A 130 -1.72 1.50 -3.22
N MET A 131 -1.25 0.31 -2.92
CA MET A 131 -0.03 -0.29 -3.45
C MET A 131 -0.24 -1.79 -3.51
N ILE A 132 -0.12 -2.39 -4.69
CA ILE A 132 -0.14 -3.84 -4.85
C ILE A 132 1.07 -4.31 -5.66
N ALA A 133 1.54 -5.52 -5.39
CA ALA A 133 2.50 -6.24 -6.22
C ALA A 133 1.76 -7.25 -7.10
N HIS A 134 2.30 -7.49 -8.28
CA HIS A 134 1.82 -8.54 -9.17
C HIS A 134 2.02 -9.92 -8.52
N PRO A 135 1.05 -10.83 -8.61
CA PRO A 135 1.12 -12.11 -7.90
C PRO A 135 2.22 -13.06 -8.39
N HIS A 136 2.64 -12.93 -9.67
CA HIS A 136 3.56 -13.88 -10.30
C HIS A 136 4.85 -13.24 -10.84
N ARG A 137 4.88 -11.93 -11.10
CA ARG A 137 6.00 -11.24 -11.75
C ARG A 137 6.74 -10.36 -10.75
N SER A 138 8.00 -10.72 -10.47
CA SER A 138 8.90 -9.91 -9.64
C SER A 138 9.15 -8.53 -10.27
N GLY A 139 9.18 -7.50 -9.45
CA GLY A 139 9.39 -6.12 -9.87
C GLY A 139 8.17 -5.44 -10.49
N VAL A 140 7.04 -6.14 -10.66
CA VAL A 140 5.81 -5.53 -11.19
C VAL A 140 4.91 -5.10 -10.06
N ILE A 141 4.60 -3.81 -10.04
CA ILE A 141 3.79 -3.16 -9.00
C ILE A 141 2.81 -2.15 -9.60
N TYR A 142 1.73 -1.89 -8.86
CA TYR A 142 0.71 -0.92 -9.26
C TYR A 142 0.45 0.07 -8.13
N ASN A 143 0.22 1.32 -8.52
CA ASN A 143 -0.11 2.42 -7.62
C ASN A 143 -1.27 3.25 -8.19
N PHE A 144 -2.02 3.91 -7.31
CA PHE A 144 -3.06 4.86 -7.68
C PHE A 144 -2.78 6.20 -6.99
N PRO A 145 -2.00 7.10 -7.60
CA PRO A 145 -1.68 8.41 -7.04
C PRO A 145 -2.91 9.30 -6.94
N ILE A 146 -2.96 10.11 -5.89
CA ILE A 146 -3.91 11.20 -5.72
C ILE A 146 -3.18 12.48 -5.33
N GLU A 147 -3.80 13.65 -5.52
CA GLU A 147 -3.15 14.95 -5.37
C GLU A 147 -2.49 15.16 -4.01
N SER A 148 -3.25 14.96 -2.93
CA SER A 148 -2.76 15.11 -1.56
C SER A 148 -3.77 14.57 -0.54
N ASP A 149 -3.41 14.63 0.75
CA ASP A 149 -4.29 14.30 1.86
C ASP A 149 -5.54 15.18 1.94
N GLY A 150 -5.43 16.45 1.56
CA GLY A 150 -6.52 17.41 1.50
C GLY A 150 -7.26 17.45 0.16
N ARG A 151 -6.67 16.90 -0.90
CA ARG A 151 -7.26 16.81 -2.24
C ARG A 151 -7.25 15.36 -2.70
N ARG A 152 -8.23 14.60 -2.25
CA ARG A 152 -8.28 13.14 -2.45
C ARG A 152 -8.90 12.74 -3.78
N PHE A 153 -8.35 13.25 -4.87
CA PHE A 153 -8.71 12.91 -6.25
C PHE A 153 -7.43 12.77 -7.10
N PRO A 154 -7.49 12.05 -8.23
CA PRO A 154 -6.32 11.84 -9.08
C PRO A 154 -5.76 13.14 -9.65
N PRO A 155 -4.45 13.22 -9.87
CA PRO A 155 -3.81 14.33 -10.57
C PRO A 155 -4.46 14.61 -11.93
N GLU A 156 -4.54 15.88 -12.29
CA GLU A 156 -5.20 16.35 -13.53
C GLU A 156 -6.68 15.92 -13.66
N LEU A 157 -7.29 15.41 -12.59
CA LEU A 157 -8.61 14.79 -12.60
C LEU A 157 -8.72 13.61 -13.61
N ARG A 158 -7.62 12.87 -13.81
CA ARG A 158 -7.57 11.75 -14.75
C ARG A 158 -7.50 10.43 -14.00
N CYS A 159 -8.45 9.54 -14.30
CA CYS A 159 -8.41 8.18 -13.76
C CYS A 159 -7.29 7.39 -14.42
N ARG A 160 -6.21 7.10 -13.68
CA ARG A 160 -5.06 6.35 -14.16
C ARG A 160 -4.52 5.46 -13.06
N VAL A 161 -4.28 4.20 -13.40
CA VAL A 161 -3.44 3.30 -12.60
C VAL A 161 -2.01 3.45 -13.12
N TYR A 162 -1.03 3.43 -12.24
CA TYR A 162 0.38 3.47 -12.64
C TYR A 162 1.00 2.11 -12.37
N ARG A 163 1.66 1.54 -13.39
CA ARG A 163 2.40 0.29 -13.29
C ARG A 163 3.90 0.56 -13.45
N SER A 164 4.69 -0.08 -12.62
CA SER A 164 6.11 -0.26 -12.82
C SER A 164 6.38 -1.73 -13.12
N GLU A 165 7.32 -2.01 -14.02
CA GLU A 165 7.79 -3.36 -14.35
C GLU A 165 9.27 -3.59 -13.95
N ASP A 166 9.87 -2.59 -13.29
CA ASP A 166 11.29 -2.54 -12.93
C ASP A 166 11.49 -2.13 -11.46
N ALA A 167 10.60 -2.61 -10.61
CA ALA A 167 10.62 -2.42 -9.16
C ALA A 167 10.59 -0.92 -8.76
N GLY A 168 9.86 -0.11 -9.51
CA GLY A 168 9.64 1.30 -9.24
C GLY A 168 10.68 2.25 -9.83
N SER A 169 11.56 1.76 -10.72
CA SER A 169 12.53 2.63 -11.40
C SER A 169 11.87 3.51 -12.47
N THR A 170 10.83 2.98 -13.13
CA THR A 170 10.00 3.73 -14.08
C THR A 170 8.52 3.40 -13.88
N TRP A 171 7.64 4.34 -14.30
CA TRP A 171 6.20 4.19 -14.17
C TRP A 171 5.48 4.49 -15.48
N THR A 172 4.52 3.65 -15.82
CA THR A 172 3.65 3.79 -16.99
C THR A 172 2.21 4.02 -16.53
N ALA A 173 1.57 5.06 -17.06
CA ALA A 173 0.16 5.33 -16.81
C ALA A 173 -0.73 4.40 -17.68
N LEU A 174 -1.68 3.75 -17.06
CA LEU A 174 -2.63 2.83 -17.68
C LEU A 174 -4.04 3.42 -17.54
N SER A 175 -4.72 3.69 -18.65
CA SER A 175 -6.03 4.35 -18.63
C SER A 175 -7.00 3.90 -19.72
N ASP A 176 -6.61 2.96 -20.58
CA ASP A 176 -7.50 2.49 -21.65
C ASP A 176 -8.78 1.87 -21.07
N GLY A 177 -9.94 2.41 -21.45
CA GLY A 177 -11.25 2.02 -20.90
C GLY A 177 -11.62 2.59 -19.54
N LEU A 178 -10.72 3.38 -18.89
CA LEU A 178 -11.06 4.20 -17.71
C LEU A 178 -11.75 5.51 -18.14
N PRO A 179 -12.47 6.20 -17.23
CA PRO A 179 -13.13 7.46 -17.55
C PRO A 179 -12.18 8.56 -18.06
N ASP A 180 -12.51 9.12 -19.23
CA ASP A 180 -11.85 10.32 -19.78
C ASP A 180 -12.41 11.63 -19.20
N GLU A 181 -13.59 11.58 -18.62
CA GLU A 181 -14.25 12.70 -17.93
C GLU A 181 -13.49 13.06 -16.64
N PRO A 182 -13.63 14.30 -16.12
CA PRO A 182 -13.02 14.66 -14.85
C PRO A 182 -13.40 13.69 -13.72
N PHE A 183 -12.40 13.02 -13.17
CA PHE A 183 -12.56 11.96 -12.19
C PHE A 183 -12.12 12.42 -10.80
N TYR A 184 -13.07 12.52 -9.87
CA TYR A 184 -12.84 12.98 -8.49
C TYR A 184 -12.69 11.87 -7.44
N PRO A 185 -13.07 10.60 -7.70
CA PRO A 185 -13.04 9.57 -6.66
C PRO A 185 -11.63 9.17 -6.23
N THR A 186 -11.55 8.71 -4.99
CA THR A 186 -10.35 8.14 -4.38
C THR A 186 -10.42 6.61 -4.39
N VAL A 187 -9.27 5.96 -4.59
CA VAL A 187 -9.05 4.53 -4.34
C VAL A 187 -8.33 4.38 -2.99
N LEU A 188 -8.92 3.64 -2.05
CA LEU A 188 -8.37 3.43 -0.71
C LEU A 188 -7.40 2.23 -0.68
N ARG A 189 -6.72 2.04 0.48
CA ARG A 189 -5.64 1.07 0.72
C ARG A 189 -5.95 -0.34 0.27
N ASP A 190 -7.13 -0.83 0.67
CA ASP A 190 -7.59 -2.19 0.41
C ASP A 190 -8.60 -2.27 -0.73
N ALA A 191 -8.89 -1.12 -1.37
CA ALA A 191 -9.78 -1.03 -2.51
C ALA A 191 -9.09 -1.33 -3.85
N MET A 192 -7.88 -1.87 -3.84
CA MET A 192 -7.17 -2.35 -5.02
C MET A 192 -6.58 -3.73 -4.73
N CYS A 193 -6.70 -4.66 -5.69
CA CYS A 193 -6.13 -6.01 -5.58
C CYS A 193 -5.80 -6.60 -6.96
N ALA A 194 -5.00 -7.67 -6.96
CA ALA A 194 -4.86 -8.59 -8.09
C ALA A 194 -5.48 -9.94 -7.72
N ASP A 195 -5.84 -10.73 -8.73
CA ASP A 195 -6.12 -12.16 -8.59
C ASP A 195 -4.89 -12.99 -8.95
N ASP A 196 -5.00 -14.33 -8.84
CA ASP A 196 -3.92 -15.27 -9.12
C ASP A 196 -4.02 -15.87 -10.53
N ALA A 197 -4.80 -15.27 -11.46
CA ALA A 197 -4.88 -15.71 -12.86
C ALA A 197 -3.57 -15.42 -13.62
N ASP A 198 -3.42 -16.01 -14.79
CA ASP A 198 -2.35 -15.71 -15.73
C ASP A 198 -2.95 -15.54 -17.14
N PRO A 199 -2.97 -14.30 -17.68
CA PRO A 199 -2.52 -13.03 -17.09
C PRO A 199 -3.35 -12.63 -15.85
N ALA A 200 -2.71 -11.92 -14.89
CA ALA A 200 -3.34 -11.53 -13.64
C ALA A 200 -4.43 -10.46 -13.86
N GLY A 201 -5.58 -10.67 -13.26
CA GLY A 201 -6.61 -9.65 -13.17
C GLY A 201 -6.24 -8.57 -12.15
N ILE A 202 -6.48 -7.31 -12.50
CA ILE A 202 -6.28 -6.17 -11.61
C ILE A 202 -7.64 -5.48 -11.38
N TYR A 203 -7.93 -5.17 -10.14
CA TYR A 203 -9.23 -4.62 -9.73
C TYR A 203 -9.05 -3.42 -8.82
N PHE A 204 -9.90 -2.41 -8.99
CA PHE A 204 -10.01 -1.36 -7.98
C PHE A 204 -11.44 -0.85 -7.82
N GLY A 205 -11.73 -0.38 -6.61
CA GLY A 205 -12.99 0.24 -6.25
C GLY A 205 -12.79 1.65 -5.74
N THR A 206 -13.79 2.51 -5.96
CA THR A 206 -13.74 3.92 -5.63
C THR A 206 -14.64 4.26 -4.44
N ARG A 207 -14.37 5.39 -3.80
CA ARG A 207 -15.25 5.92 -2.75
C ARG A 207 -16.60 6.41 -3.25
N SER A 208 -16.78 6.57 -4.55
CA SER A 208 -18.06 6.91 -5.18
C SER A 208 -18.86 5.69 -5.65
N GLY A 209 -18.35 4.48 -5.41
CA GLY A 209 -19.10 3.24 -5.60
C GLY A 209 -18.98 2.60 -6.98
N GLU A 210 -17.92 2.91 -7.72
CA GLU A 210 -17.59 2.22 -8.97
C GLU A 210 -16.51 1.17 -8.72
N VAL A 211 -16.58 0.04 -9.45
CA VAL A 211 -15.55 -0.98 -9.51
C VAL A 211 -15.08 -1.14 -10.95
N TYR A 212 -13.80 -1.13 -11.15
CA TYR A 212 -13.11 -1.37 -12.41
C TYR A 212 -12.29 -2.65 -12.33
N ALA A 213 -12.24 -3.38 -13.45
CA ALA A 213 -11.48 -4.61 -13.61
C ALA A 213 -10.70 -4.59 -14.93
N SER A 214 -9.50 -5.12 -14.89
CA SER A 214 -8.66 -5.45 -16.03
C SER A 214 -8.42 -6.95 -16.03
N ARG A 215 -8.38 -7.59 -17.22
CA ARG A 215 -8.04 -9.01 -17.39
C ARG A 215 -6.67 -9.22 -18.03
N ASP A 216 -5.96 -8.14 -18.27
CA ASP A 216 -4.74 -8.07 -19.07
C ASP A 216 -3.68 -7.21 -18.35
N GLU A 217 -3.57 -7.40 -17.04
CA GLU A 217 -2.56 -6.74 -16.20
C GLU A 217 -2.61 -5.20 -16.25
N GLY A 218 -3.79 -4.63 -16.52
CA GLY A 218 -4.02 -3.19 -16.54
C GLY A 218 -3.93 -2.55 -17.93
N GLU A 219 -3.70 -3.31 -19.00
CA GLU A 219 -3.64 -2.75 -20.37
C GLU A 219 -5.00 -2.18 -20.80
N SER A 220 -6.10 -2.86 -20.44
CA SER A 220 -7.45 -2.34 -20.66
C SER A 220 -8.34 -2.53 -19.43
N TRP A 221 -9.33 -1.65 -19.27
CA TRP A 221 -10.21 -1.62 -18.10
C TRP A 221 -11.67 -1.62 -18.49
N HIS A 222 -12.49 -2.23 -17.63
CA HIS A 222 -13.95 -2.24 -17.75
C HIS A 222 -14.58 -1.88 -16.42
N GLN A 223 -15.61 -1.03 -16.44
CA GLN A 223 -16.45 -0.82 -15.27
C GLN A 223 -17.35 -2.03 -15.07
N VAL A 224 -17.19 -2.73 -13.94
CA VAL A 224 -17.93 -3.96 -13.63
C VAL A 224 -19.09 -3.73 -12.66
N ALA A 225 -19.06 -2.64 -11.91
CA ALA A 225 -20.14 -2.21 -11.03
C ALA A 225 -20.15 -0.69 -10.86
N ALA A 226 -21.32 -0.12 -10.57
CA ALA A 226 -21.51 1.28 -10.25
C ALA A 226 -22.63 1.46 -9.20
N HIS A 227 -22.73 2.65 -8.65
CA HIS A 227 -23.76 3.03 -7.67
C HIS A 227 -23.77 2.19 -6.38
N LEU A 228 -22.61 1.59 -6.03
CA LEU A 228 -22.42 0.94 -4.75
C LEU A 228 -22.14 2.01 -3.65
N PRO A 229 -22.26 1.66 -2.36
CA PRO A 229 -21.69 2.49 -1.29
C PRO A 229 -20.18 2.67 -1.45
N ASP A 230 -19.57 3.55 -0.62
CA ASP A 230 -18.12 3.73 -0.53
C ASP A 230 -17.42 2.36 -0.54
N ILE A 231 -16.51 2.13 -1.48
CA ILE A 231 -15.76 0.88 -1.56
C ILE A 231 -14.48 1.04 -0.75
N LEU A 232 -14.41 0.32 0.36
CA LEU A 232 -13.28 0.34 1.27
C LEU A 232 -12.30 -0.81 1.00
N SER A 233 -12.77 -1.90 0.39
CA SER A 233 -11.98 -3.09 0.07
C SER A 233 -12.52 -3.79 -1.16
N VAL A 234 -11.61 -4.26 -2.01
CA VAL A 234 -11.88 -5.17 -3.13
C VAL A 234 -11.03 -6.41 -2.94
N ARG A 235 -11.63 -7.59 -3.15
CA ARG A 235 -10.93 -8.87 -3.18
C ARG A 235 -11.44 -9.68 -4.35
N ALA A 236 -10.54 -10.27 -5.11
CA ALA A 236 -10.83 -11.19 -6.18
C ALA A 236 -10.43 -12.62 -5.77
N ALA A 237 -11.13 -13.60 -6.32
CA ALA A 237 -10.80 -15.01 -6.15
C ALA A 237 -11.14 -15.75 -7.45
N LEU A 238 -10.30 -16.70 -7.82
CA LEU A 238 -10.62 -17.66 -8.87
C LEU A 238 -11.57 -18.71 -8.31
N VAL A 239 -12.61 -19.05 -9.06
CA VAL A 239 -13.63 -20.06 -8.75
C VAL A 239 -13.60 -21.18 -9.75
#